data_9b4d6d996af02c6e00a4ea0cd3230c49
#
_entry.id   9b4d6d996af02c6e00a4ea0cd3230c49
#
_cell.length_a   1.000
_cell.length_b   1.000
_cell.length_c   1.000
_cell.angle_alpha   90.00
_cell.angle_beta   90.00
_cell.angle_gamma   90.00
#
_symmetry.space_group_name_H-M   'P 1'
#
loop_
_entity.id
_entity.type
_entity.pdbx_description
1 polymer ?
#
loop_
_entity_poly.entity_id
_entity_poly.type
_entity_poly.pdbx_seq_one_letter_code
_entity_poly.pdbx_strand_id
1 'polypeptide(L)'
;MGKHRDLRSSYPSSLRDHNNLYQVSRFEEVEDPTIEDFINDNATISFGIVYFKNIRLKNPNFGFPYISTDRMLAGALSDIDYISDNGRVLKCSGEFTLVITDVDLELIMRIYDADKIDINLCLTAEAAPLPKWEADFIDEYFKNKSDYKNILKDLEKAFAPDDDVFDANNDLTKVKNMFNAIYGLHAQDPCKGLLIRDEDTDEIEEEEIDISEEIDKYYGFHKNRFQKSSRGFLPYSVGVWCTAYSRRKIFSEIFIVCPPSGSNSAGRGLYVDTDSLFYLDNEATEELFEIDNKRCYDEAIKNGDYITDNKGNIINYNSFDEEDEFMRFKFLHSKCYAYEQKTPEGAKLKVTAAGIAARKLKGMKDGKPDYIYKEEEVKTLERFNDHFTFKECGSTKSGYIKEELKTVNIDGHMVECGNACIITPTQKTIKDFGLKQKVYQFEKMKTGRN
;
A
#
# COMPACT_ATOMS: atom_id res chain seq x y z
N MET A 1 7.99 -7.54 23.77
CA MET A 1 6.76 -8.02 23.11
C MET A 1 6.75 -7.45 21.72
N GLY A 2 6.03 -8.07 20.76
CA GLY A 2 5.87 -7.48 19.45
C GLY A 2 4.66 -6.53 19.45
N LYS A 3 4.76 -5.42 18.72
CA LYS A 3 3.69 -4.44 18.54
C LYS A 3 3.47 -4.13 17.07
N HIS A 4 2.24 -3.75 16.77
CA HIS A 4 1.79 -3.33 15.46
C HIS A 4 1.28 -1.89 15.53
N ARG A 5 1.77 -1.03 14.63
CA ARG A 5 1.29 0.35 14.46
C ARG A 5 0.83 0.54 13.03
N ASP A 6 -0.22 1.33 12.86
CA ASP A 6 -0.83 1.61 11.56
C ASP A 6 -1.01 3.11 11.37
N LEU A 7 -0.65 3.61 10.17
CA LEU A 7 -0.82 5.02 9.82
C LEU A 7 -2.31 5.31 9.55
N ARG A 8 -2.84 6.29 10.24
CA ARG A 8 -4.23 6.72 10.03
C ARG A 8 -4.49 7.12 8.59
N SER A 9 -5.10 6.21 7.80
CA SER A 9 -5.52 6.50 6.43
C SER A 9 -4.40 7.05 5.55
N SER A 10 -3.36 6.28 5.36
CA SER A 10 -2.08 6.63 4.73
C SER A 10 -2.16 7.58 3.53
N TYR A 11 -2.82 7.19 2.43
CA TYR A 11 -2.91 8.03 1.24
C TYR A 11 -3.72 9.32 1.44
N PRO A 12 -4.94 9.30 2.04
CA PRO A 12 -5.63 10.53 2.36
C PRO A 12 -4.87 11.43 3.32
N SER A 13 -4.16 10.87 4.31
CA SER A 13 -3.31 11.64 5.21
C SER A 13 -2.16 12.30 4.45
N SER A 14 -1.52 11.59 3.51
CA SER A 14 -0.47 12.18 2.68
C SER A 14 -1.00 13.27 1.76
N LEU A 15 -2.21 13.10 1.19
CA LEU A 15 -2.85 14.12 0.37
C LEU A 15 -3.18 15.38 1.16
N ARG A 16 -3.62 15.22 2.41
CA ARG A 16 -4.11 16.34 3.24
C ARG A 16 -3.01 17.08 4.00
N ASP A 17 -1.84 16.47 4.17
CA ASP A 17 -0.72 17.09 4.88
C ASP A 17 -0.26 18.38 4.17
N HIS A 18 -0.32 19.50 4.89
CA HIS A 18 0.06 20.83 4.38
C HIS A 18 1.54 20.94 3.98
N ASN A 19 2.38 20.07 4.53
CA ASN A 19 3.81 20.03 4.20
C ASN A 19 4.09 19.25 2.90
N ASN A 20 3.09 18.55 2.35
CA ASN A 20 3.20 17.83 1.10
C ASN A 20 2.75 18.71 -0.06
N LEU A 21 3.64 18.87 -1.03
CA LEU A 21 3.41 19.74 -2.16
C LEU A 21 3.08 18.94 -3.41
N TYR A 22 2.17 19.45 -4.21
CA TYR A 22 1.68 18.84 -5.45
C TYR A 22 1.79 19.80 -6.60
N GLN A 23 1.98 19.28 -7.79
CA GLN A 23 2.18 20.04 -9.02
C GLN A 23 1.09 21.10 -9.26
N VAL A 24 1.51 22.34 -9.52
CA VAL A 24 0.61 23.43 -9.93
C VAL A 24 0.99 24.06 -11.28
N SER A 25 2.21 23.83 -11.77
CA SER A 25 2.68 24.25 -13.09
C SER A 25 2.99 23.05 -13.98
N ARG A 26 3.39 23.30 -15.22
CA ARG A 26 3.93 22.24 -16.09
C ARG A 26 5.33 21.86 -15.62
N PHE A 27 5.70 20.61 -15.85
CA PHE A 27 7.07 20.17 -15.67
C PHE A 27 7.94 20.77 -16.77
N GLU A 28 9.09 21.32 -16.38
CA GLU A 28 10.11 21.86 -17.25
C GLU A 28 11.43 21.11 -17.01
N GLU A 29 12.17 20.88 -18.06
CA GLU A 29 13.47 20.22 -18.00
C GLU A 29 14.53 21.19 -17.48
N VAL A 30 15.35 20.72 -16.53
CA VAL A 30 16.49 21.46 -16.00
C VAL A 30 17.72 21.09 -16.81
N GLU A 31 18.42 22.09 -17.38
CA GLU A 31 19.69 21.90 -18.08
C GLU A 31 20.81 21.61 -17.08
N ASP A 32 21.65 20.59 -17.36
CA ASP A 32 22.79 20.18 -16.53
C ASP A 32 22.43 20.01 -15.03
N PRO A 33 21.42 19.21 -14.69
CA PRO A 33 20.86 19.17 -13.34
C PRO A 33 21.84 18.59 -12.31
N THR A 34 21.83 19.19 -11.14
CA THR A 34 22.54 18.71 -9.95
C THR A 34 21.61 18.00 -8.96
N ILE A 35 22.18 17.39 -7.92
CA ILE A 35 21.38 16.81 -6.83
C ILE A 35 20.58 17.90 -6.11
N GLU A 36 21.16 19.08 -5.92
CA GLU A 36 20.52 20.24 -5.30
C GLU A 36 19.33 20.76 -6.11
N ASP A 37 19.40 20.71 -7.45
CA ASP A 37 18.28 21.06 -8.32
C ASP A 37 17.16 20.01 -8.23
N PHE A 38 17.52 18.76 -8.04
CA PHE A 38 16.56 17.64 -7.92
C PHE A 38 15.87 17.60 -6.56
N ILE A 39 16.61 17.87 -5.47
CA ILE A 39 16.10 17.94 -4.10
C ILE A 39 16.23 19.38 -3.64
N ASN A 40 15.21 20.20 -3.86
CA ASN A 40 15.24 21.60 -3.44
C ASN A 40 14.02 21.94 -2.56
N ASP A 41 14.22 22.96 -1.70
CA ASP A 41 13.18 23.43 -0.76
C ASP A 41 12.35 24.60 -1.31
N ASN A 42 12.40 24.88 -2.62
CA ASN A 42 11.86 26.10 -3.22
C ASN A 42 10.39 26.00 -3.66
N ALA A 43 9.53 25.28 -2.93
CA ALA A 43 8.15 25.02 -3.31
C ALA A 43 8.03 24.42 -4.73
N THR A 44 8.93 23.52 -5.06
CA THR A 44 8.93 22.74 -6.29
C THR A 44 8.94 21.24 -5.98
N ILE A 45 8.55 20.45 -6.97
CA ILE A 45 8.68 19.00 -6.96
C ILE A 45 9.44 18.57 -8.21
N SER A 46 10.24 17.52 -8.07
CA SER A 46 11.07 17.03 -9.18
C SER A 46 10.95 15.53 -9.34
N PHE A 47 11.01 15.08 -10.59
CA PHE A 47 11.20 13.66 -10.91
C PHE A 47 12.12 13.52 -12.11
N GLY A 48 12.74 12.37 -12.26
CA GLY A 48 13.62 12.15 -13.37
C GLY A 48 14.38 10.85 -13.33
N ILE A 49 15.41 10.76 -14.15
CA ILE A 49 16.30 9.61 -14.27
C ILE A 49 17.55 9.90 -13.45
N VAL A 50 17.77 9.10 -12.42
CA VAL A 50 18.92 9.19 -11.54
C VAL A 50 19.81 7.97 -11.73
N TYR A 51 21.09 8.22 -11.97
CA TYR A 51 22.13 7.23 -12.15
C TYR A 51 22.85 6.96 -10.82
N PHE A 52 23.14 5.69 -10.57
CA PHE A 52 23.85 5.22 -9.39
C PHE A 52 24.99 4.30 -9.78
N LYS A 53 26.13 4.45 -9.07
CA LYS A 53 27.28 3.56 -9.19
C LYS A 53 27.66 2.97 -7.84
N ASN A 54 27.82 1.65 -7.77
CA ASN A 54 28.29 0.92 -6.61
C ASN A 54 27.52 1.26 -5.32
N ILE A 55 26.20 1.08 -5.34
CA ILE A 55 25.34 1.40 -4.20
C ILE A 55 25.37 0.29 -3.13
N ARG A 56 25.31 0.68 -1.84
CA ARG A 56 25.28 -0.22 -0.70
C ARG A 56 24.55 0.40 0.48
N LEU A 57 23.92 -0.42 1.31
CA LEU A 57 23.33 0.04 2.56
C LEU A 57 24.39 0.69 3.45
N LYS A 58 24.10 1.85 4.05
CA LYS A 58 24.93 2.51 5.07
C LYS A 58 25.08 1.64 6.31
N ASN A 59 23.96 1.03 6.72
CA ASN A 59 23.94 0.02 7.76
C ASN A 59 23.66 -1.35 7.12
N PRO A 60 24.64 -2.27 7.05
CA PRO A 60 24.44 -3.59 6.45
C PRO A 60 23.35 -4.43 7.14
N ASN A 61 22.98 -4.09 8.38
CA ASN A 61 21.91 -4.75 9.13
C ASN A 61 20.56 -4.05 9.02
N PHE A 62 20.45 -3.00 8.19
CA PHE A 62 19.18 -2.32 7.96
C PHE A 62 18.19 -3.26 7.28
N GLY A 63 17.11 -3.60 8.00
CA GLY A 63 16.17 -4.64 7.58
C GLY A 63 15.14 -4.21 6.52
N PHE A 64 15.12 -2.91 6.11
CA PHE A 64 14.12 -2.35 5.20
C PHE A 64 14.75 -1.63 4.01
N PRO A 65 15.44 -2.34 3.11
CA PRO A 65 16.05 -1.73 1.94
C PRO A 65 14.98 -1.09 1.05
N TYR A 66 15.28 0.10 0.52
CA TYR A 66 14.28 0.89 -0.22
C TYR A 66 14.14 0.48 -1.67
N ILE A 67 15.26 0.27 -2.38
CA ILE A 67 15.29 0.04 -3.82
C ILE A 67 14.77 -1.36 -4.15
N SER A 68 13.76 -1.44 -5.03
CA SER A 68 13.28 -2.71 -5.59
C SER A 68 14.07 -3.05 -6.85
N THR A 69 14.41 -4.33 -7.01
CA THR A 69 15.06 -4.82 -8.24
C THR A 69 14.22 -4.58 -9.48
N ASP A 70 12.89 -4.65 -9.36
CA ASP A 70 11.94 -4.45 -10.46
C ASP A 70 11.92 -2.99 -10.98
N ARG A 71 12.43 -2.03 -10.20
CA ARG A 71 12.51 -0.62 -10.58
C ARG A 71 13.83 -0.25 -11.25
N MET A 72 14.84 -1.13 -11.21
CA MET A 72 16.11 -0.90 -11.88
C MET A 72 15.91 -1.01 -13.39
N LEU A 73 16.21 0.07 -14.12
CA LEU A 73 16.05 0.08 -15.57
C LEU A 73 17.04 -0.88 -16.24
N ALA A 74 16.53 -1.70 -17.11
CA ALA A 74 17.09 -2.96 -17.54
C ALA A 74 18.33 -2.89 -18.45
N GLY A 75 18.79 -1.73 -18.88
CA GLY A 75 19.95 -1.64 -19.79
C GLY A 75 21.23 -2.26 -19.25
N ALA A 76 21.26 -2.62 -17.99
CA ALA A 76 22.45 -3.07 -17.28
C ALA A 76 22.24 -4.31 -16.38
N LEU A 77 21.03 -4.83 -16.22
CA LEU A 77 20.77 -5.92 -15.24
C LEU A 77 21.49 -7.23 -15.56
N SER A 78 21.83 -7.49 -16.83
CA SER A 78 22.61 -8.69 -17.23
C SER A 78 24.08 -8.63 -16.81
N ASP A 79 24.61 -7.42 -16.56
CA ASP A 79 26.04 -7.18 -16.30
C ASP A 79 26.30 -6.65 -14.89
N ILE A 80 25.25 -6.58 -14.04
CA ILE A 80 25.34 -6.05 -12.67
C ILE A 80 25.37 -7.21 -11.68
N ASP A 81 26.35 -7.18 -10.78
CA ASP A 81 26.37 -8.06 -9.60
C ASP A 81 25.63 -7.35 -8.44
N TYR A 82 24.49 -7.90 -8.02
CA TYR A 82 23.73 -7.35 -6.92
C TYR A 82 23.33 -8.42 -5.88
N ILE A 83 23.26 -8.00 -4.63
CA ILE A 83 22.75 -8.78 -3.51
C ILE A 83 21.39 -8.18 -3.12
N SER A 84 20.36 -9.01 -3.12
CA SER A 84 19.01 -8.61 -2.71
C SER A 84 18.42 -9.53 -1.65
N ASP A 85 17.50 -8.99 -0.86
CA ASP A 85 16.62 -9.75 0.04
C ASP A 85 15.17 -9.43 -0.33
N ASN A 86 14.38 -10.45 -0.65
CA ASN A 86 12.97 -10.30 -1.07
C ASN A 86 12.76 -9.27 -2.19
N GLY A 87 13.63 -9.24 -3.19
CA GLY A 87 13.55 -8.28 -4.30
C GLY A 87 13.96 -6.85 -3.92
N ARG A 88 14.60 -6.65 -2.76
CA ARG A 88 15.13 -5.35 -2.31
C ARG A 88 16.64 -5.36 -2.32
N VAL A 89 17.23 -4.36 -2.94
CA VAL A 89 18.68 -4.26 -3.13
C VAL A 89 19.37 -3.93 -1.83
N LEU A 90 20.30 -4.80 -1.40
CA LEU A 90 21.19 -4.56 -0.26
C LEU A 90 22.49 -3.90 -0.72
N LYS A 91 23.01 -4.39 -1.84
CA LYS A 91 24.23 -3.92 -2.49
C LYS A 91 24.13 -4.18 -3.98
N CYS A 92 24.64 -3.25 -4.78
CA CYS A 92 24.82 -3.43 -6.21
C CYS A 92 26.21 -2.93 -6.59
N SER A 93 26.99 -3.79 -7.26
CA SER A 93 28.29 -3.44 -7.84
C SER A 93 28.09 -3.23 -9.32
N GLY A 94 28.36 -2.02 -9.81
CA GLY A 94 28.09 -1.61 -11.18
C GLY A 94 27.20 -0.37 -11.25
N GLU A 95 26.60 -0.17 -12.40
CA GLU A 95 25.89 1.07 -12.78
C GLU A 95 24.46 0.76 -13.17
N PHE A 96 23.51 1.53 -12.65
CA PHE A 96 22.10 1.42 -13.01
C PHE A 96 21.38 2.76 -12.86
N THR A 97 20.20 2.88 -13.43
CA THR A 97 19.35 4.06 -13.32
C THR A 97 18.00 3.71 -12.71
N LEU A 98 17.40 4.71 -12.08
CA LEU A 98 16.03 4.66 -11.59
C LEU A 98 15.25 5.87 -12.08
N VAL A 99 13.96 5.68 -12.36
CA VAL A 99 13.01 6.79 -12.48
C VAL A 99 12.39 7.01 -11.12
N ILE A 100 12.67 8.16 -10.50
CA ILE A 100 12.30 8.45 -9.13
C ILE A 100 11.86 9.91 -8.93
N THR A 101 11.18 10.18 -7.83
CA THR A 101 10.88 11.52 -7.36
C THR A 101 12.00 12.04 -6.47
N ASP A 102 12.00 13.35 -6.21
CA ASP A 102 12.81 14.03 -5.20
C ASP A 102 12.72 13.35 -3.83
N VAL A 103 11.51 13.04 -3.38
CA VAL A 103 11.25 12.33 -2.11
C VAL A 103 11.89 10.94 -2.08
N ASP A 104 11.83 10.20 -3.21
CA ASP A 104 12.47 8.88 -3.30
C ASP A 104 14.01 9.01 -3.23
N LEU A 105 14.60 10.01 -3.90
CA LEU A 105 16.06 10.23 -3.88
C LEU A 105 16.54 10.59 -2.47
N GLU A 106 15.81 11.47 -1.77
CA GLU A 106 16.09 11.81 -0.38
C GLU A 106 16.15 10.57 0.51
N LEU A 107 15.17 9.66 0.41
CA LEU A 107 15.14 8.40 1.17
C LEU A 107 16.30 7.48 0.77
N ILE A 108 16.60 7.35 -0.52
CA ILE A 108 17.73 6.54 -0.99
C ILE A 108 19.03 7.08 -0.41
N MET A 109 19.27 8.36 -0.45
CA MET A 109 20.48 8.99 0.10
C MET A 109 20.59 8.85 1.62
N ARG A 110 19.48 8.74 2.34
CA ARG A 110 19.49 8.44 3.79
C ARG A 110 19.88 6.99 4.11
N ILE A 111 19.48 6.06 3.26
CA ILE A 111 19.60 4.60 3.49
C ILE A 111 20.88 4.03 2.88
N TYR A 112 21.31 4.55 1.74
CA TYR A 112 22.43 4.01 0.97
C TYR A 112 23.60 4.99 0.85
N ASP A 113 24.81 4.41 0.72
CA ASP A 113 25.98 5.07 0.14
C ASP A 113 26.14 4.62 -1.31
N ALA A 114 26.58 5.51 -2.17
CA ALA A 114 26.97 5.25 -3.55
C ALA A 114 28.31 5.90 -3.84
N ASP A 115 29.12 5.30 -4.72
CA ASP A 115 30.37 5.91 -5.15
C ASP A 115 30.12 7.11 -6.07
N LYS A 116 28.98 7.10 -6.78
CA LYS A 116 28.52 8.22 -7.62
C LYS A 116 27.01 8.23 -7.74
N ILE A 117 26.42 9.42 -7.72
CA ILE A 117 25.02 9.71 -8.04
C ILE A 117 25.04 10.86 -9.04
N ASP A 118 24.43 10.67 -10.20
CA ASP A 118 24.26 11.72 -11.22
C ASP A 118 22.77 11.84 -11.58
N ILE A 119 22.36 13.03 -11.93
CA ILE A 119 21.01 13.29 -12.44
C ILE A 119 21.08 13.33 -13.96
N ASN A 120 20.58 12.30 -14.64
CA ASN A 120 20.60 12.22 -16.10
C ASN A 120 19.44 12.99 -16.74
N LEU A 121 18.31 13.11 -16.04
CA LEU A 121 17.14 13.89 -16.42
C LEU A 121 16.49 14.43 -15.16
N CYS A 122 16.22 15.72 -15.13
CA CYS A 122 15.42 16.37 -14.09
C CYS A 122 14.28 17.16 -14.73
N LEU A 123 13.07 16.81 -14.35
CA LEU A 123 11.86 17.53 -14.66
C LEU A 123 11.32 18.13 -13.38
N THR A 124 11.21 19.45 -13.32
CA THR A 124 10.74 20.18 -12.14
C THR A 124 9.46 20.96 -12.42
N ALA A 125 8.62 21.14 -11.42
CA ALA A 125 7.41 21.95 -11.49
C ALA A 125 7.21 22.73 -10.20
N GLU A 126 6.59 23.93 -10.30
CA GLU A 126 6.08 24.61 -9.11
C GLU A 126 5.03 23.73 -8.41
N ALA A 127 5.04 23.78 -7.09
CA ALA A 127 4.20 22.93 -6.27
C ALA A 127 3.58 23.71 -5.11
N ALA A 128 2.38 23.29 -4.71
CA ALA A 128 1.64 23.84 -3.58
C ALA A 128 0.92 22.72 -2.85
N PRO A 129 0.45 22.95 -1.61
CA PRO A 129 -0.48 22.04 -0.95
C PRO A 129 -1.72 21.79 -1.81
N LEU A 130 -2.41 20.69 -1.54
CA LEU A 130 -3.63 20.32 -2.26
C LEU A 130 -4.64 21.49 -2.29
N PRO A 131 -5.39 21.72 -3.40
CA PRO A 131 -6.40 22.76 -3.47
C PRO A 131 -7.44 22.65 -2.37
N LYS A 132 -7.88 23.78 -1.85
CA LYS A 132 -8.81 23.81 -0.69
C LYS A 132 -10.06 22.96 -0.88
N TRP A 133 -10.67 22.97 -2.07
CA TRP A 133 -11.87 22.18 -2.34
C TRP A 133 -11.64 20.68 -2.20
N GLU A 134 -10.45 20.20 -2.55
CA GLU A 134 -10.08 18.80 -2.45
C GLU A 134 -9.69 18.43 -1.01
N ALA A 135 -8.99 19.34 -0.32
CA ALA A 135 -8.70 19.22 1.10
C ALA A 135 -10.00 19.16 1.92
N ASP A 136 -10.97 20.06 1.67
CA ASP A 136 -12.28 20.07 2.32
C ASP A 136 -13.05 18.73 2.07
N PHE A 137 -12.95 18.17 0.86
CA PHE A 137 -13.57 16.90 0.54
C PHE A 137 -12.94 15.74 1.33
N ILE A 138 -11.60 15.74 1.45
CA ILE A 138 -10.88 14.75 2.25
C ILE A 138 -11.31 14.87 3.73
N ASP A 139 -11.37 16.07 4.27
CA ASP A 139 -11.77 16.35 5.65
C ASP A 139 -13.20 15.86 5.93
N GLU A 140 -14.14 16.09 5.00
CA GLU A 140 -15.53 15.62 5.12
C GLU A 140 -15.60 14.08 5.19
N TYR A 141 -14.92 13.38 4.30
CA TYR A 141 -14.94 11.91 4.30
C TYR A 141 -14.20 11.32 5.49
N PHE A 142 -13.12 11.95 5.95
CA PHE A 142 -12.41 11.50 7.15
C PHE A 142 -13.27 11.68 8.42
N LYS A 143 -13.98 12.81 8.50
CA LYS A 143 -14.94 13.05 9.55
C LYS A 143 -16.05 12.00 9.54
N ASN A 144 -16.70 11.79 8.39
CA ASN A 144 -17.77 10.81 8.24
C ASN A 144 -17.30 9.40 8.63
N LYS A 145 -16.09 8.98 8.19
CA LYS A 145 -15.48 7.71 8.61
C LYS A 145 -15.34 7.61 10.12
N SER A 146 -14.88 8.67 10.77
CA SER A 146 -14.68 8.72 12.22
C SER A 146 -15.99 8.70 12.99
N ASP A 147 -16.98 9.43 12.51
CA ASP A 147 -18.32 9.49 13.09
C ASP A 147 -19.03 8.12 13.00
N TYR A 148 -19.01 7.47 11.84
CA TYR A 148 -19.58 6.12 11.69
C TYR A 148 -18.84 5.07 12.51
N LYS A 149 -17.51 5.18 12.67
CA LYS A 149 -16.74 4.30 13.58
C LYS A 149 -17.19 4.47 15.03
N ASN A 150 -17.50 5.70 15.47
CA ASN A 150 -18.03 5.97 16.79
C ASN A 150 -19.46 5.44 16.97
N ILE A 151 -20.34 5.65 15.98
CA ILE A 151 -21.71 5.14 15.99
C ILE A 151 -21.70 3.62 16.11
N LEU A 152 -20.90 2.94 15.28
CA LEU A 152 -20.79 1.49 15.34
C LEU A 152 -20.34 0.98 16.72
N LYS A 153 -19.32 1.60 17.30
CA LYS A 153 -18.84 1.27 18.65
C LYS A 153 -19.91 1.48 19.72
N ASP A 154 -20.73 2.53 19.59
CA ASP A 154 -21.79 2.82 20.56
C ASP A 154 -22.96 1.82 20.43
N LEU A 155 -23.34 1.43 19.20
CA LEU A 155 -24.33 0.39 18.93
C LEU A 155 -23.88 -0.98 19.50
N GLU A 156 -22.63 -1.36 19.26
CA GLU A 156 -22.05 -2.59 19.80
C GLU A 156 -22.06 -2.62 21.34
N LYS A 157 -21.69 -1.50 21.98
CA LYS A 157 -21.70 -1.37 23.45
C LYS A 157 -23.11 -1.40 24.04
N ALA A 158 -24.09 -0.86 23.31
CA ALA A 158 -25.49 -0.85 23.71
C ALA A 158 -26.20 -2.17 23.47
N PHE A 159 -25.52 -3.18 22.92
CA PHE A 159 -26.14 -4.43 22.46
C PHE A 159 -27.33 -4.17 21.53
N ALA A 160 -27.18 -3.21 20.63
CA ALA A 160 -28.22 -2.83 19.67
C ALA A 160 -28.63 -4.00 18.78
N PRO A 161 -29.83 -3.95 18.16
CA PRO A 161 -30.24 -4.97 17.18
C PRO A 161 -29.20 -5.20 16.09
N ASP A 162 -29.05 -6.47 15.66
CA ASP A 162 -28.07 -6.85 14.64
C ASP A 162 -28.25 -6.07 13.31
N ASP A 163 -29.50 -5.72 12.95
CA ASP A 163 -29.79 -4.94 11.73
C ASP A 163 -29.20 -3.53 11.81
N ASP A 164 -29.32 -2.85 12.94
CA ASP A 164 -28.74 -1.52 13.14
C ASP A 164 -27.21 -1.54 13.08
N VAL A 165 -26.59 -2.55 13.69
CA VAL A 165 -25.13 -2.76 13.64
C VAL A 165 -24.69 -3.08 12.21
N PHE A 166 -25.47 -3.87 11.48
CA PHE A 166 -25.18 -4.22 10.09
C PHE A 166 -25.25 -2.99 9.18
N ASP A 167 -26.28 -2.17 9.31
CA ASP A 167 -26.44 -0.95 8.51
C ASP A 167 -25.34 0.06 8.80
N ALA A 168 -25.01 0.31 10.07
CA ALA A 168 -23.90 1.19 10.45
C ALA A 168 -22.55 0.70 9.92
N ASN A 169 -22.30 -0.62 9.89
CA ASN A 169 -21.08 -1.19 9.33
C ASN A 169 -21.04 -1.08 7.80
N ASN A 170 -22.19 -1.20 7.11
CA ASN A 170 -22.28 -0.98 5.68
C ASN A 170 -21.96 0.47 5.31
N ASP A 171 -22.49 1.44 6.05
CA ASP A 171 -22.23 2.85 5.82
C ASP A 171 -20.77 3.21 6.10
N LEU A 172 -20.20 2.71 7.19
CA LEU A 172 -18.75 2.84 7.44
C LEU A 172 -17.92 2.26 6.29
N THR A 173 -18.33 1.11 5.76
CA THR A 173 -17.62 0.46 4.62
C THR A 173 -17.72 1.29 3.36
N LYS A 174 -18.89 1.86 3.03
CA LYS A 174 -19.06 2.76 1.89
C LYS A 174 -18.16 3.99 2.00
N VAL A 175 -18.19 4.66 3.16
CA VAL A 175 -17.37 5.85 3.40
C VAL A 175 -15.87 5.53 3.34
N LYS A 176 -15.41 4.40 3.91
CA LYS A 176 -14.02 3.95 3.80
C LYS A 176 -13.62 3.73 2.34
N ASN A 177 -14.48 3.10 1.55
CA ASN A 177 -14.19 2.84 0.13
C ASN A 177 -14.11 4.15 -0.67
N MET A 178 -15.03 5.10 -0.46
CA MET A 178 -14.99 6.40 -1.10
C MET A 178 -13.76 7.20 -0.69
N PHE A 179 -13.43 7.21 0.60
CA PHE A 179 -12.27 7.90 1.13
C PHE A 179 -10.94 7.37 0.56
N ASN A 180 -10.80 6.06 0.46
CA ASN A 180 -9.61 5.45 -0.16
C ASN A 180 -9.60 5.60 -1.69
N ALA A 181 -10.76 5.78 -2.32
CA ALA A 181 -10.84 5.99 -3.76
C ALA A 181 -10.27 7.34 -4.21
N ILE A 182 -10.16 8.34 -3.34
CA ILE A 182 -9.65 9.68 -3.66
C ILE A 182 -8.24 9.57 -4.28
N TYR A 183 -7.32 8.87 -3.62
CA TYR A 183 -6.01 8.58 -4.17
C TYR A 183 -6.10 7.80 -5.50
N GLY A 184 -6.94 6.76 -5.53
CA GLY A 184 -7.12 5.92 -6.71
C GLY A 184 -7.64 6.68 -7.94
N LEU A 185 -8.38 7.75 -7.75
CA LEU A 185 -8.84 8.62 -8.85
C LEU A 185 -7.67 9.37 -9.51
N HIS A 186 -6.71 9.84 -8.74
CA HIS A 186 -5.48 10.45 -9.27
C HIS A 186 -4.55 9.41 -9.91
N ALA A 187 -4.42 8.23 -9.29
CA ALA A 187 -3.51 7.17 -9.73
C ALA A 187 -4.10 6.26 -10.82
N GLN A 188 -5.24 6.62 -11.41
CA GLN A 188 -5.79 5.86 -12.53
C GLN A 188 -4.88 5.98 -13.73
N ASP A 189 -4.51 4.84 -14.29
CA ASP A 189 -3.91 4.80 -15.62
C ASP A 189 -4.98 5.18 -16.66
N PRO A 190 -4.88 6.37 -17.28
CA PRO A 190 -5.80 6.78 -18.33
C PRO A 190 -5.54 6.01 -19.63
N CYS A 191 -4.43 5.27 -19.68
CA CYS A 191 -3.84 4.69 -20.86
C CYS A 191 -3.95 3.16 -20.89
N LYS A 192 -4.99 2.59 -20.31
CA LYS A 192 -5.26 1.14 -20.41
C LYS A 192 -5.24 0.69 -21.86
N GLY A 193 -4.59 -0.44 -22.14
CA GLY A 193 -4.49 -1.05 -23.45
C GLY A 193 -5.84 -1.10 -24.18
N LEU A 194 -5.81 -0.99 -25.49
CA LEU A 194 -6.98 -1.24 -26.31
C LEU A 194 -7.18 -2.75 -26.40
N LEU A 195 -8.39 -3.17 -26.07
CA LEU A 195 -8.84 -4.48 -26.49
C LEU A 195 -9.28 -4.35 -27.95
N ILE A 196 -8.55 -4.93 -28.86
CA ILE A 196 -8.91 -4.99 -30.28
C ILE A 196 -9.57 -6.34 -30.52
N ARG A 197 -10.74 -6.30 -31.12
CA ARG A 197 -11.40 -7.49 -31.62
C ARG A 197 -10.88 -7.71 -33.03
N ASP A 198 -10.22 -8.85 -33.25
CA ASP A 198 -9.89 -9.29 -34.59
C ASP A 198 -11.21 -9.64 -35.34
N GLU A 199 -11.48 -8.95 -36.45
CA GLU A 199 -12.73 -9.13 -37.19
C GLU A 199 -12.80 -10.48 -37.92
N ASP A 200 -11.66 -11.13 -38.15
CA ASP A 200 -11.59 -12.41 -38.87
C ASP A 200 -11.64 -13.62 -37.93
N THR A 201 -11.05 -13.50 -36.72
CA THR A 201 -10.97 -14.60 -35.75
C THR A 201 -11.93 -14.47 -34.59
N ASP A 202 -12.56 -13.31 -34.42
CA ASP A 202 -13.43 -12.96 -33.27
C ASP A 202 -12.69 -13.00 -31.90
N GLU A 203 -11.37 -13.10 -31.92
CA GLU A 203 -10.54 -13.07 -30.72
C GLU A 203 -10.32 -11.65 -30.24
N ILE A 204 -10.30 -11.47 -28.91
CA ILE A 204 -10.00 -10.18 -28.29
C ILE A 204 -8.55 -10.23 -27.83
N GLU A 205 -7.72 -9.44 -28.49
CA GLU A 205 -6.31 -9.27 -28.11
C GLU A 205 -6.12 -7.90 -27.44
N GLU A 206 -5.22 -7.83 -26.48
CA GLU A 206 -4.75 -6.56 -25.94
C GLU A 206 -3.62 -6.05 -26.86
N GLU A 207 -3.81 -4.90 -27.49
CA GLU A 207 -2.75 -4.27 -28.29
C GLU A 207 -1.62 -3.85 -27.36
N GLU A 208 -0.54 -4.60 -27.32
CA GLU A 208 0.73 -4.17 -26.74
C GLU A 208 1.46 -3.27 -27.75
N ILE A 209 1.46 -1.97 -27.51
CA ILE A 209 2.26 -1.04 -28.29
C ILE A 209 3.70 -1.12 -27.75
N ASP A 210 4.63 -1.56 -28.56
CA ASP A 210 6.05 -1.52 -28.20
C ASP A 210 6.52 -0.06 -28.13
N ILE A 211 6.72 0.40 -26.89
CA ILE A 211 7.14 1.77 -26.59
C ILE A 211 8.50 2.09 -27.24
N SER A 212 9.35 1.08 -27.46
CA SER A 212 10.70 1.27 -27.97
C SER A 212 10.75 1.62 -29.47
N GLU A 213 9.74 1.21 -30.22
CA GLU A 213 9.73 1.40 -31.68
C GLU A 213 8.82 2.55 -32.15
N GLU A 214 7.79 2.93 -31.38
CA GLU A 214 6.77 3.90 -31.80
C GLU A 214 6.36 4.91 -30.72
N ILE A 215 7.33 5.50 -30.00
CA ILE A 215 7.08 6.46 -28.92
C ILE A 215 6.09 7.59 -29.32
N ASP A 216 6.26 8.18 -30.50
CA ASP A 216 5.41 9.29 -30.95
C ASP A 216 3.97 8.85 -31.23
N LYS A 217 3.79 7.66 -31.78
CA LYS A 217 2.46 7.07 -32.06
C LYS A 217 1.78 6.70 -30.74
N TYR A 218 2.51 6.05 -29.85
CA TYR A 218 2.07 5.74 -28.50
C TYR A 218 1.64 7.01 -27.75
N TYR A 219 2.48 8.05 -27.74
CA TYR A 219 2.18 9.32 -27.09
C TYR A 219 0.96 10.01 -27.69
N GLY A 220 0.87 10.07 -29.03
CA GLY A 220 -0.26 10.67 -29.74
C GLY A 220 -1.58 9.97 -29.45
N PHE A 221 -1.58 8.64 -29.43
CA PHE A 221 -2.74 7.81 -29.10
C PHE A 221 -3.20 8.04 -27.65
N HIS A 222 -2.31 7.98 -26.69
CA HIS A 222 -2.62 8.17 -25.28
C HIS A 222 -3.04 9.60 -24.98
N LYS A 223 -2.43 10.60 -25.60
CA LYS A 223 -2.83 12.00 -25.50
C LYS A 223 -4.28 12.20 -25.98
N ASN A 224 -4.64 11.65 -27.12
CA ASN A 224 -5.99 11.75 -27.66
C ASN A 224 -7.02 11.04 -26.74
N ARG A 225 -6.67 9.90 -26.18
CA ARG A 225 -7.51 9.15 -25.27
C ARG A 225 -7.69 9.86 -23.93
N PHE A 226 -6.61 10.41 -23.37
CA PHE A 226 -6.62 11.21 -22.15
C PHE A 226 -7.51 12.45 -22.33
N GLN A 227 -7.36 13.18 -23.43
CA GLN A 227 -8.18 14.37 -23.74
C GLN A 227 -9.67 14.08 -23.91
N LYS A 228 -10.01 12.88 -24.35
CA LYS A 228 -11.41 12.42 -24.51
C LYS A 228 -11.99 11.80 -23.24
N SER A 229 -11.15 11.48 -22.25
CA SER A 229 -11.59 10.87 -21.01
C SER A 229 -12.20 11.92 -20.08
N SER A 230 -13.40 11.66 -19.59
CA SER A 230 -14.00 12.47 -18.51
C SER A 230 -13.24 12.39 -17.18
N ARG A 231 -12.28 11.47 -17.07
CA ARG A 231 -11.44 11.25 -15.89
C ARG A 231 -10.07 11.92 -15.98
N GLY A 232 -9.73 12.50 -17.14
CA GLY A 232 -8.44 13.13 -17.41
C GLY A 232 -8.25 14.52 -16.79
N PHE A 233 -9.10 14.95 -15.84
CA PHE A 233 -8.95 16.25 -15.19
C PHE A 233 -8.11 16.21 -13.91
N LEU A 234 -7.89 15.03 -13.32
CA LEU A 234 -7.08 14.87 -12.12
C LEU A 234 -5.62 14.59 -12.50
N PRO A 235 -4.67 15.37 -11.97
CA PRO A 235 -3.26 15.18 -12.30
C PRO A 235 -2.73 13.85 -11.75
N TYR A 236 -2.18 13.02 -12.63
CA TYR A 236 -1.56 11.74 -12.25
C TYR A 236 -0.36 11.94 -11.30
N SER A 237 0.35 13.04 -11.47
CA SER A 237 1.46 13.45 -10.59
C SER A 237 1.06 13.49 -9.11
N VAL A 238 -0.16 13.94 -8.79
CA VAL A 238 -0.66 13.93 -7.41
C VAL A 238 -0.63 12.51 -6.82
N GLY A 239 -1.05 11.49 -7.59
CA GLY A 239 -0.96 10.09 -7.17
C GLY A 239 0.47 9.61 -6.96
N VAL A 240 1.41 10.05 -7.82
CA VAL A 240 2.84 9.71 -7.71
C VAL A 240 3.43 10.25 -6.42
N TRP A 241 3.27 11.56 -6.15
CA TRP A 241 3.80 12.17 -4.93
C TRP A 241 3.05 11.73 -3.67
N CYS A 242 1.76 11.50 -3.74
CA CYS A 242 1.01 10.90 -2.62
C CYS A 242 1.64 9.59 -2.14
N THR A 243 2.01 8.70 -3.06
CA THR A 243 2.69 7.44 -2.70
C THR A 243 4.12 7.66 -2.22
N ALA A 244 4.83 8.65 -2.77
CA ALA A 244 6.18 9.00 -2.32
C ALA A 244 6.17 9.55 -0.87
N TYR A 245 5.24 10.45 -0.56
CA TYR A 245 5.05 10.97 0.79
C TYR A 245 4.60 9.91 1.79
N SER A 246 3.69 9.01 1.39
CA SER A 246 3.31 7.86 2.22
C SER A 246 4.50 6.97 2.54
N ARG A 247 5.39 6.72 1.56
CA ARG A 247 6.66 6.01 1.79
C ARG A 247 7.57 6.78 2.73
N ARG A 248 7.73 8.09 2.54
CA ARG A 248 8.51 8.94 3.45
C ARG A 248 8.00 8.85 4.88
N LYS A 249 6.68 8.87 5.07
CA LYS A 249 6.06 8.81 6.39
C LYS A 249 6.29 7.45 7.07
N ILE A 250 6.08 6.33 6.38
CA ILE A 250 6.34 5.01 6.99
C ILE A 250 7.84 4.81 7.28
N PHE A 251 8.73 5.33 6.42
CA PHE A 251 10.17 5.26 6.67
C PHE A 251 10.62 6.12 7.86
N SER A 252 9.92 7.22 8.17
CA SER A 252 10.22 7.97 9.41
C SER A 252 10.01 7.11 10.65
N GLU A 253 8.97 6.29 10.69
CA GLU A 253 8.73 5.34 11.78
C GLU A 253 9.72 4.16 11.78
N ILE A 254 10.05 3.64 10.59
CA ILE A 254 11.08 2.60 10.45
C ILE A 254 12.41 3.09 11.03
N PHE A 255 12.78 4.35 10.81
CA PHE A 255 14.03 4.91 11.32
C PHE A 255 14.07 5.05 12.84
N ILE A 256 12.91 5.11 13.51
CA ILE A 256 12.83 5.05 14.98
C ILE A 256 13.24 3.65 15.49
N VAL A 257 12.73 2.59 14.84
CA VAL A 257 13.01 1.20 15.27
C VAL A 257 14.28 0.63 14.67
N CYS A 258 14.70 1.11 13.52
CA CYS A 258 15.85 0.63 12.77
C CYS A 258 16.53 1.81 12.04
N PRO A 259 17.39 2.58 12.70
CA PRO A 259 18.09 3.69 12.07
C PRO A 259 18.92 3.24 10.86
N PRO A 260 18.91 4.00 9.75
CA PRO A 260 19.63 3.65 8.53
C PRO A 260 21.15 3.79 8.69
N SER A 261 21.62 4.53 9.69
CA SER A 261 23.05 4.73 10.02
C SER A 261 23.30 4.42 11.50
N GLY A 262 24.36 3.68 11.79
CA GLY A 262 24.76 3.31 13.15
C GLY A 262 24.87 1.80 13.38
N SER A 263 25.71 1.40 14.33
CA SER A 263 26.09 0.00 14.53
C SER A 263 25.17 -0.81 15.45
N ASN A 264 24.30 -0.17 16.25
CA ASN A 264 23.68 -0.83 17.40
C ASN A 264 22.15 -1.01 17.32
N SER A 265 21.50 -0.71 16.20
CA SER A 265 20.05 -0.76 16.06
C SER A 265 19.57 -1.94 15.22
N ALA A 266 20.37 -3.01 15.18
CA ALA A 266 20.02 -4.20 14.41
C ALA A 266 18.73 -4.84 14.95
N GLY A 267 17.67 -4.79 14.14
CA GLY A 267 16.70 -5.85 14.19
C GLY A 267 15.49 -5.66 15.09
N ARG A 268 14.99 -4.45 15.30
CA ARG A 268 13.72 -4.26 16.00
C ARG A 268 12.49 -4.25 15.09
N GLY A 269 12.61 -3.75 13.86
CA GLY A 269 11.57 -3.88 12.85
C GLY A 269 11.46 -5.31 12.34
N LEU A 270 10.25 -5.81 12.18
CA LEU A 270 9.96 -7.18 11.73
C LEU A 270 9.38 -7.21 10.32
N TYR A 271 8.40 -6.36 10.05
CA TYR A 271 7.70 -6.32 8.78
C TYR A 271 7.02 -4.96 8.58
N VAL A 272 6.89 -4.56 7.33
CA VAL A 272 6.18 -3.35 6.89
C VAL A 272 5.25 -3.71 5.75
N ASP A 273 4.03 -3.20 5.79
CA ASP A 273 3.07 -3.33 4.69
C ASP A 273 2.33 -2.02 4.47
N THR A 274 2.71 -1.29 3.43
CA THR A 274 2.11 -0.03 2.97
C THR A 274 2.12 1.07 4.04
N ASP A 275 1.33 0.94 5.08
CA ASP A 275 1.06 1.90 6.15
C ASP A 275 1.20 1.31 7.56
N SER A 276 1.56 0.05 7.67
CA SER A 276 1.70 -0.62 8.95
C SER A 276 3.14 -1.09 9.21
N LEU A 277 3.55 -0.99 10.49
CA LEU A 277 4.85 -1.39 10.98
C LEU A 277 4.70 -2.40 12.12
N PHE A 278 5.33 -3.58 11.95
CA PHE A 278 5.48 -4.61 12.98
C PHE A 278 6.89 -4.57 13.55
N TYR A 279 7.03 -4.46 14.86
CA TYR A 279 8.33 -4.26 15.52
C TYR A 279 8.40 -4.91 16.90
N LEU A 280 9.61 -5.00 17.43
CA LEU A 280 9.86 -5.39 18.83
C LEU A 280 9.84 -4.16 19.71
N ASP A 281 8.99 -4.22 20.73
CA ASP A 281 8.79 -3.16 21.69
C ASP A 281 9.99 -3.02 22.66
N ASN A 282 10.34 -1.80 22.99
CA ASN A 282 11.12 -1.42 24.17
C ASN A 282 10.79 0.04 24.59
N GLU A 283 11.11 0.36 25.84
CA GLU A 283 10.79 1.65 26.46
C GLU A 283 11.32 2.85 25.66
N ALA A 284 12.57 2.78 25.15
CA ALA A 284 13.16 3.87 24.38
C ALA A 284 12.47 4.08 23.01
N THR A 285 11.99 3.01 22.37
CA THR A 285 11.27 3.08 21.11
C THR A 285 9.89 3.69 21.30
N GLU A 286 9.18 3.33 22.37
CA GLU A 286 7.88 3.88 22.71
C GLU A 286 7.96 5.37 23.00
N GLU A 287 8.94 5.81 23.79
CA GLU A 287 9.16 7.24 24.05
C GLU A 287 9.39 8.03 22.77
N LEU A 288 10.17 7.51 21.81
CA LEU A 288 10.39 8.15 20.53
C LEU A 288 9.10 8.23 19.68
N PHE A 289 8.27 7.20 19.71
CA PHE A 289 6.98 7.22 19.03
C PHE A 289 6.00 8.22 19.66
N GLU A 290 5.98 8.34 20.99
CA GLU A 290 5.18 9.35 21.67
C GLU A 290 5.62 10.76 21.29
N ILE A 291 6.94 11.00 21.24
CA ILE A 291 7.50 12.28 20.79
C ILE A 291 7.09 12.58 19.34
N ASP A 292 7.20 11.61 18.42
CA ASP A 292 6.82 11.80 17.01
C ASP A 292 5.30 12.05 16.86
N ASN A 293 4.46 11.29 17.53
CA ASN A 293 3.02 11.49 17.50
C ASN A 293 2.62 12.87 18.07
N LYS A 294 3.28 13.29 19.15
CA LYS A 294 3.07 14.63 19.70
C LYS A 294 3.48 15.73 18.73
N ARG A 295 4.63 15.60 18.08
CA ARG A 295 5.09 16.53 17.04
C ARG A 295 4.07 16.59 15.89
N CYS A 296 3.61 15.46 15.37
CA CYS A 296 2.59 15.39 14.33
C CYS A 296 1.28 16.05 14.76
N TYR A 297 0.87 15.87 16.00
CA TYR A 297 -0.32 16.53 16.55
C TYR A 297 -0.16 18.05 16.63
N ASP A 298 0.95 18.53 17.18
CA ASP A 298 1.22 19.97 17.33
C ASP A 298 1.31 20.66 15.94
N GLU A 299 1.96 20.02 14.96
CA GLU A 299 2.01 20.49 13.57
C GLU A 299 0.62 20.51 12.92
N ALA A 300 -0.17 19.46 13.11
CA ALA A 300 -1.53 19.40 12.58
C ALA A 300 -2.43 20.51 13.13
N ILE A 301 -2.36 20.79 14.44
CA ILE A 301 -3.09 21.91 15.05
C ILE A 301 -2.65 23.25 14.46
N LYS A 302 -1.36 23.45 14.27
CA LYS A 302 -0.80 24.67 13.69
C LYS A 302 -1.26 24.89 12.25
N ASN A 303 -1.30 23.83 11.45
CA ASN A 303 -1.59 23.88 10.02
C ASN A 303 -3.08 23.71 9.69
N GLY A 304 -3.91 23.29 10.66
CA GLY A 304 -5.32 22.94 10.43
C GLY A 304 -5.51 21.57 9.76
N ASP A 305 -4.54 20.66 9.90
CA ASP A 305 -4.56 19.32 9.32
C ASP A 305 -5.21 18.31 10.28
N TYR A 306 -6.45 18.59 10.68
CA TYR A 306 -7.24 17.74 11.58
C TYR A 306 -8.73 17.87 11.31
N ILE A 307 -9.48 16.90 11.80
CA ILE A 307 -10.95 16.98 11.86
C ILE A 307 -11.42 16.89 13.32
N THR A 308 -12.66 17.32 13.56
CA THR A 308 -13.33 17.07 14.82
C THR A 308 -14.48 16.10 14.62
N ASP A 309 -14.46 14.97 15.32
CA ASP A 309 -15.50 13.94 15.23
C ASP A 309 -16.80 14.35 15.97
N ASN A 310 -17.85 13.51 15.86
CA ASN A 310 -19.16 13.74 16.51
C ASN A 310 -19.13 13.69 18.04
N LYS A 311 -18.02 13.29 18.64
CA LYS A 311 -17.79 13.31 20.10
C LYS A 311 -16.94 14.49 20.56
N GLY A 312 -16.51 15.35 19.63
CA GLY A 312 -15.66 16.50 19.92
C GLY A 312 -14.17 16.17 20.02
N ASN A 313 -13.74 14.97 19.64
CA ASN A 313 -12.32 14.63 19.65
C ASN A 313 -11.64 15.20 18.41
N ILE A 314 -10.46 15.77 18.61
CA ILE A 314 -9.57 16.17 17.52
C ILE A 314 -8.85 14.92 16.99
N ILE A 315 -8.95 14.69 15.69
CA ILE A 315 -8.28 13.59 14.99
C ILE A 315 -7.40 14.20 13.92
N ASN A 316 -6.10 14.13 14.12
CA ASN A 316 -5.12 14.64 13.17
C ASN A 316 -4.73 13.59 12.14
N TYR A 317 -4.25 14.07 10.98
CA TYR A 317 -3.59 13.26 9.97
C TYR A 317 -2.15 12.90 10.40
N ASN A 318 -1.55 11.96 9.71
CA ASN A 318 -0.14 11.56 9.87
C ASN A 318 0.28 10.99 11.23
N SER A 319 -0.67 10.61 12.09
CA SER A 319 -0.36 9.88 13.31
C SER A 319 -0.46 8.39 13.12
N PHE A 320 0.37 7.66 13.84
CA PHE A 320 0.30 6.21 13.92
C PHE A 320 -0.44 5.78 15.17
N ASP A 321 -1.41 4.90 14.99
CA ASP A 321 -2.12 4.26 16.08
C ASP A 321 -1.46 2.92 16.44
N GLU A 322 -1.34 2.61 17.73
CA GLU A 322 -1.02 1.27 18.18
C GLU A 322 -2.28 0.41 18.02
N GLU A 323 -2.17 -0.68 17.25
CA GLU A 323 -3.30 -1.56 16.92
C GLU A 323 -3.29 -2.81 17.78
N ASP A 324 -2.19 -3.57 17.77
CA ASP A 324 -2.10 -4.88 18.39
C ASP A 324 -0.78 -5.11 19.11
N GLU A 325 -0.85 -5.81 20.26
CA GLU A 325 0.28 -6.51 20.87
C GLU A 325 0.26 -7.99 20.48
N PHE A 326 1.42 -8.58 20.21
CA PHE A 326 1.52 -9.99 19.83
C PHE A 326 2.72 -10.69 20.44
N MET A 327 2.59 -12.03 20.61
CA MET A 327 3.60 -12.88 21.24
C MET A 327 4.44 -13.61 20.20
N ARG A 328 3.86 -13.96 19.07
CA ARG A 328 4.50 -14.70 17.98
C ARG A 328 4.09 -14.09 16.64
N PHE A 329 5.03 -14.01 15.72
CA PHE A 329 4.82 -13.50 14.38
C PHE A 329 5.48 -14.42 13.36
N LYS A 330 4.78 -14.75 12.29
CA LYS A 330 5.28 -15.57 11.19
C LYS A 330 5.07 -14.84 9.86
N PHE A 331 6.15 -14.65 9.14
CA PHE A 331 6.18 -14.05 7.81
C PHE A 331 6.49 -15.12 6.77
N LEU A 332 5.75 -15.15 5.68
CA LEU A 332 6.02 -16.00 4.52
C LEU A 332 6.53 -15.15 3.34
N HIS A 333 5.71 -14.22 2.89
CA HIS A 333 6.06 -13.25 1.84
C HIS A 333 5.19 -11.98 1.96
N SER A 334 5.41 -10.98 1.10
CA SER A 334 4.64 -9.73 1.10
C SER A 334 3.14 -9.99 1.13
N LYS A 335 2.43 -9.30 2.05
CA LYS A 335 0.99 -9.47 2.31
C LYS A 335 0.56 -10.90 2.65
N CYS A 336 1.49 -11.70 3.19
CA CYS A 336 1.23 -13.05 3.65
C CYS A 336 1.97 -13.32 4.97
N TYR A 337 1.29 -13.05 6.09
CA TYR A 337 1.82 -13.19 7.43
C TYR A 337 0.71 -13.56 8.43
N ALA A 338 1.10 -14.07 9.57
CA ALA A 338 0.19 -14.37 10.67
C ALA A 338 0.85 -14.09 12.02
N TYR A 339 0.06 -13.76 13.03
CA TYR A 339 0.54 -13.53 14.38
C TYR A 339 -0.48 -13.92 15.43
N GLU A 340 0.01 -14.18 16.64
CA GLU A 340 -0.79 -14.45 17.83
C GLU A 340 -0.96 -13.16 18.62
N GLN A 341 -2.10 -12.49 18.41
CA GLN A 341 -2.49 -11.28 19.14
C GLN A 341 -2.71 -11.63 20.59
N LYS A 342 -2.20 -10.81 21.49
CA LYS A 342 -2.47 -10.91 22.92
C LYS A 342 -3.81 -10.27 23.22
N THR A 343 -4.74 -11.05 23.79
CA THR A 343 -6.03 -10.56 24.28
C THR A 343 -6.21 -10.89 25.75
N PRO A 344 -7.16 -10.28 26.46
CA PRO A 344 -7.47 -10.63 27.85
C PRO A 344 -7.84 -12.13 28.03
N GLU A 345 -8.48 -12.73 27.01
CA GLU A 345 -8.91 -14.12 26.99
C GLU A 345 -7.78 -15.09 26.58
N GLY A 346 -6.61 -14.58 26.16
CA GLY A 346 -5.47 -15.37 25.71
C GLY A 346 -4.95 -14.98 24.35
N ALA A 347 -4.33 -15.92 23.65
CA ALA A 347 -3.80 -15.69 22.31
C ALA A 347 -4.88 -15.87 21.24
N LYS A 348 -5.04 -14.88 20.36
CA LYS A 348 -5.93 -14.94 19.21
C LYS A 348 -5.12 -14.91 17.92
N LEU A 349 -5.33 -15.90 17.06
CA LEU A 349 -4.67 -15.93 15.74
C LEU A 349 -5.24 -14.83 14.83
N LYS A 350 -4.36 -14.08 14.19
CA LYS A 350 -4.64 -13.15 13.10
C LYS A 350 -3.90 -13.62 11.86
N VAL A 351 -4.56 -13.57 10.72
CA VAL A 351 -4.01 -14.03 9.45
C VAL A 351 -4.21 -12.96 8.38
N THR A 352 -3.15 -12.61 7.69
CA THR A 352 -3.20 -11.80 6.47
C THR A 352 -2.67 -12.62 5.31
N ALA A 353 -3.48 -12.76 4.26
CA ALA A 353 -3.09 -13.46 3.05
C ALA A 353 -3.73 -12.75 1.85
N ALA A 354 -2.91 -12.21 0.95
CA ALA A 354 -3.38 -11.44 -0.19
C ALA A 354 -4.33 -12.22 -1.08
N GLY A 355 -5.47 -11.62 -1.43
CA GLY A 355 -6.49 -12.23 -2.27
C GLY A 355 -7.33 -13.32 -1.59
N ILE A 356 -7.20 -13.50 -0.27
CA ILE A 356 -8.06 -14.36 0.53
C ILE A 356 -9.07 -13.48 1.26
N ALA A 357 -10.36 -13.83 1.18
CA ALA A 357 -11.40 -13.10 1.90
C ALA A 357 -11.23 -13.29 3.43
N ALA A 358 -11.50 -12.22 4.20
CA ALA A 358 -11.44 -12.31 5.66
C ALA A 358 -12.43 -13.37 6.20
N ARG A 359 -13.60 -13.45 5.57
CA ARG A 359 -14.65 -14.42 5.89
C ARG A 359 -15.44 -14.80 4.65
N LYS A 360 -16.09 -15.96 4.69
CA LYS A 360 -17.03 -16.43 3.67
C LYS A 360 -18.34 -16.84 4.32
N LEU A 361 -19.46 -16.48 3.70
CA LEU A 361 -20.79 -16.92 4.13
C LEU A 361 -20.94 -18.42 3.89
N LYS A 362 -21.26 -19.19 4.94
CA LYS A 362 -21.60 -20.62 4.87
C LYS A 362 -23.08 -20.83 4.61
N GLY A 363 -23.92 -19.95 5.14
CA GLY A 363 -25.38 -20.08 5.08
C GLY A 363 -26.03 -19.23 6.15
N MET A 364 -27.21 -19.65 6.56
CA MET A 364 -27.97 -19.06 7.68
C MET A 364 -28.01 -20.04 8.84
N LYS A 365 -27.75 -19.55 10.05
CA LYS A 365 -27.89 -20.33 11.28
C LYS A 365 -28.73 -19.51 12.26
N ASP A 366 -29.80 -20.09 12.74
CA ASP A 366 -30.76 -19.46 13.68
C ASP A 366 -31.28 -18.09 13.17
N GLY A 367 -31.50 -17.97 11.83
CA GLY A 367 -31.96 -16.74 11.19
C GLY A 367 -30.85 -15.70 10.94
N LYS A 368 -29.60 -15.97 11.29
CA LYS A 368 -28.44 -15.08 11.11
C LYS A 368 -27.45 -15.65 10.11
N PRO A 369 -26.69 -14.78 9.41
CA PRO A 369 -25.60 -15.22 8.54
C PRO A 369 -24.53 -15.98 9.32
N ASP A 370 -24.21 -17.20 8.89
CA ASP A 370 -23.12 -18.02 9.43
C ASP A 370 -21.88 -17.86 8.54
N TYR A 371 -20.77 -17.41 9.13
CA TYR A 371 -19.53 -17.17 8.42
C TYR A 371 -18.43 -18.12 8.88
N ILE A 372 -17.52 -18.48 7.95
CA ILE A 372 -16.22 -19.02 8.29
C ILE A 372 -15.16 -17.93 8.10
N TYR A 373 -14.27 -17.82 9.06
CA TYR A 373 -13.14 -16.88 9.01
C TYR A 373 -11.87 -17.63 8.58
N LYS A 374 -10.98 -16.93 7.89
CA LYS A 374 -9.69 -17.51 7.43
C LYS A 374 -8.84 -18.04 8.59
N GLU A 375 -8.92 -17.41 9.76
CA GLU A 375 -8.26 -17.85 10.98
C GLU A 375 -8.77 -19.23 11.46
N GLU A 376 -10.06 -19.53 11.26
CA GLU A 376 -10.65 -20.83 11.59
C GLU A 376 -10.19 -21.94 10.65
N GLU A 377 -9.86 -21.61 9.40
CA GLU A 377 -9.26 -22.58 8.47
C GLU A 377 -7.79 -22.87 8.84
N VAL A 378 -7.02 -21.83 9.16
CA VAL A 378 -5.61 -21.94 9.54
C VAL A 378 -5.46 -22.60 10.92
N LYS A 379 -6.22 -22.19 11.93
CA LYS A 379 -6.30 -22.65 13.31
C LYS A 379 -5.09 -22.36 14.18
N THR A 380 -3.87 -22.56 13.70
CA THR A 380 -2.63 -22.31 14.46
C THR A 380 -1.54 -21.70 13.57
N LEU A 381 -0.62 -21.00 14.20
CA LEU A 381 0.50 -20.35 13.50
C LEU A 381 1.40 -21.38 12.77
N GLU A 382 1.54 -22.60 13.29
CA GLU A 382 2.33 -23.67 12.69
C GLU A 382 1.74 -24.14 11.36
N ARG A 383 0.41 -24.17 11.24
CA ARG A 383 -0.29 -24.56 10.01
C ARG A 383 -0.25 -23.51 8.93
N PHE A 384 0.00 -22.26 9.29
CA PHE A 384 0.20 -21.18 8.32
C PHE A 384 1.58 -21.31 7.70
N ASN A 385 1.66 -21.90 6.51
CA ASN A 385 2.90 -22.17 5.80
C ASN A 385 2.69 -22.08 4.29
N ASP A 386 3.78 -22.13 3.52
CA ASP A 386 3.72 -22.30 2.07
C ASP A 386 2.97 -23.58 1.74
N HIS A 387 2.21 -23.55 0.64
CA HIS A 387 1.29 -24.60 0.21
C HIS A 387 0.02 -24.78 1.05
N PHE A 388 -0.21 -23.98 2.11
CA PHE A 388 -1.50 -24.00 2.80
C PHE A 388 -2.62 -23.59 1.85
N THR A 389 -3.69 -24.39 1.78
CA THR A 389 -4.83 -24.15 0.89
C THR A 389 -6.05 -23.68 1.68
N PHE A 390 -6.51 -22.48 1.37
CA PHE A 390 -7.79 -21.95 1.83
C PHE A 390 -8.91 -22.54 0.99
N LYS A 391 -9.68 -23.45 1.58
CA LYS A 391 -10.75 -24.19 0.90
C LYS A 391 -12.02 -23.37 0.77
N GLU A 392 -12.33 -22.61 1.82
CA GLU A 392 -13.56 -21.83 1.92
C GLU A 392 -13.30 -20.36 1.56
N CYS A 393 -12.46 -19.67 2.31
CA CYS A 393 -12.19 -18.24 2.12
C CYS A 393 -11.43 -17.94 0.83
N GLY A 394 -10.71 -18.90 0.27
CA GLY A 394 -9.98 -18.74 -1.00
C GLY A 394 -10.87 -18.77 -2.26
N SER A 395 -12.12 -19.19 -2.14
CA SER A 395 -12.96 -19.51 -3.30
C SER A 395 -13.73 -18.32 -3.92
N THR A 396 -13.69 -17.13 -3.33
CA THR A 396 -14.63 -16.06 -3.67
C THR A 396 -14.15 -15.04 -4.68
N LYS A 397 -12.86 -15.00 -5.04
CA LYS A 397 -12.32 -13.95 -5.92
C LYS A 397 -11.53 -14.43 -7.14
N SER A 398 -11.26 -15.72 -7.26
CA SER A 398 -10.55 -16.28 -8.41
C SER A 398 -11.45 -17.33 -9.08
N GLY A 399 -12.24 -16.89 -10.03
CA GLY A 399 -12.98 -17.77 -10.90
C GLY A 399 -12.44 -17.67 -12.33
N TYR A 400 -12.49 -18.76 -13.07
CA TYR A 400 -12.38 -18.69 -14.52
C TYR A 400 -13.74 -18.30 -15.08
N ILE A 401 -13.75 -17.27 -15.92
CA ILE A 401 -14.91 -16.99 -16.78
C ILE A 401 -14.79 -17.98 -17.94
N LYS A 402 -15.65 -18.96 -17.97
CA LYS A 402 -15.77 -19.84 -19.12
C LYS A 402 -16.94 -19.38 -19.97
N GLU A 403 -16.66 -18.95 -21.18
CA GLU A 403 -17.70 -18.67 -22.16
C GLU A 403 -18.30 -20.01 -22.65
N GLU A 404 -19.56 -20.21 -22.40
CA GLU A 404 -20.32 -21.29 -23.03
C GLU A 404 -21.46 -20.68 -23.82
N LEU A 405 -21.44 -20.87 -25.14
CA LEU A 405 -22.58 -20.62 -25.99
C LEU A 405 -23.68 -21.63 -25.65
N LYS A 406 -24.81 -21.15 -25.19
CA LYS A 406 -26.01 -21.99 -24.98
C LYS A 406 -27.06 -21.66 -26.00
N THR A 407 -27.45 -22.67 -26.75
CA THR A 407 -28.64 -22.58 -27.58
C THR A 407 -29.89 -22.80 -26.72
N VAL A 408 -30.75 -21.80 -26.63
CA VAL A 408 -32.00 -21.86 -25.87
C VAL A 408 -33.15 -21.84 -26.84
N ASN A 409 -34.14 -22.72 -26.63
CA ASN A 409 -35.37 -22.72 -27.41
C ASN A 409 -36.33 -21.66 -26.83
N ILE A 410 -36.60 -20.62 -27.61
CA ILE A 410 -37.60 -19.59 -27.26
C ILE A 410 -38.71 -19.69 -28.29
N ASP A 411 -39.89 -20.09 -27.84
CA ASP A 411 -41.11 -20.21 -28.66
C ASP A 411 -40.93 -21.06 -29.94
N GLY A 412 -40.17 -22.15 -29.83
CA GLY A 412 -39.92 -23.06 -30.96
C GLY A 412 -38.75 -22.69 -31.86
N HIS A 413 -38.09 -21.54 -31.60
CA HIS A 413 -36.89 -21.09 -32.30
C HIS A 413 -35.66 -21.32 -31.45
N MET A 414 -34.63 -22.00 -32.04
CA MET A 414 -33.34 -22.13 -31.41
C MET A 414 -32.56 -20.82 -31.54
N VAL A 415 -32.36 -20.15 -30.43
CA VAL A 415 -31.59 -18.90 -30.37
C VAL A 415 -30.30 -19.16 -29.63
N GLU A 416 -29.17 -18.81 -30.24
CA GLU A 416 -27.89 -18.76 -29.53
C GLU A 416 -27.93 -17.55 -28.59
N CYS A 417 -28.02 -17.86 -27.30
CA CYS A 417 -27.89 -16.83 -26.27
C CYS A 417 -26.41 -16.67 -25.94
N GLY A 418 -25.91 -15.45 -26.11
CA GLY A 418 -24.53 -15.11 -25.82
C GLY A 418 -24.14 -15.44 -24.38
N ASN A 419 -22.90 -15.65 -24.25
CA ASN A 419 -21.99 -15.92 -23.15
C ASN A 419 -22.59 -15.97 -21.76
N ALA A 420 -22.88 -17.18 -21.26
CA ALA A 420 -23.09 -17.42 -19.85
C ALA A 420 -21.70 -17.53 -19.17
N CYS A 421 -21.31 -16.51 -18.40
CA CYS A 421 -20.12 -16.59 -17.56
C CYS A 421 -20.35 -17.54 -16.39
N ILE A 422 -19.72 -18.70 -16.41
CA ILE A 422 -19.70 -19.61 -15.26
C ILE A 422 -18.46 -19.27 -14.43
N ILE A 423 -18.67 -18.65 -13.27
CA ILE A 423 -17.60 -18.45 -12.31
C ILE A 423 -17.43 -19.75 -11.52
N THR A 424 -16.37 -20.47 -11.81
CA THR A 424 -16.00 -21.67 -11.04
C THR A 424 -15.13 -21.22 -9.87
N PRO A 425 -15.58 -21.34 -8.61
CA PRO A 425 -14.76 -20.99 -7.47
C PRO A 425 -13.54 -21.92 -7.40
N THR A 426 -12.36 -21.34 -7.34
CA THR A 426 -11.10 -22.09 -7.18
C THR A 426 -10.58 -21.92 -5.75
N GLN A 427 -10.05 -23.01 -5.20
CA GLN A 427 -9.33 -22.96 -3.92
C GLN A 427 -8.01 -22.21 -4.13
N LYS A 428 -7.66 -21.36 -3.16
CA LYS A 428 -6.40 -20.61 -3.24
C LYS A 428 -5.38 -21.17 -2.26
N THR A 429 -4.21 -21.51 -2.81
CA THR A 429 -3.05 -22.00 -2.07
C THR A 429 -2.02 -20.89 -1.93
N ILE A 430 -1.39 -20.77 -0.76
CA ILE A 430 -0.25 -19.86 -0.56
C ILE A 430 0.88 -20.37 -1.46
N LYS A 431 1.40 -19.48 -2.33
CA LYS A 431 2.50 -19.82 -3.23
C LYS A 431 3.81 -19.86 -2.45
N ASP A 432 4.64 -20.86 -2.75
CA ASP A 432 6.03 -20.88 -2.34
C ASP A 432 6.84 -20.00 -3.29
N PHE A 433 7.49 -18.98 -2.77
CA PHE A 433 8.40 -18.10 -3.50
C PHE A 433 9.87 -18.46 -3.26
N GLY A 434 10.16 -19.59 -2.62
CA GLY A 434 11.52 -20.01 -2.27
C GLY A 434 12.15 -19.14 -1.16
N LEU A 435 11.36 -18.31 -0.48
CA LEU A 435 11.82 -17.43 0.58
C LEU A 435 11.96 -18.21 1.89
N LYS A 436 12.99 -17.89 2.67
CA LYS A 436 13.12 -18.44 4.03
C LYS A 436 12.01 -17.90 4.90
N GLN A 437 11.18 -18.79 5.42
CA GLN A 437 10.15 -18.43 6.39
C GLN A 437 10.80 -17.88 7.65
N LYS A 438 10.31 -16.73 8.11
CA LYS A 438 10.80 -16.12 9.37
C LYS A 438 9.73 -16.28 10.43
N VAL A 439 10.07 -16.97 11.50
CA VAL A 439 9.22 -17.13 12.69
C VAL A 439 9.89 -16.42 13.86
N TYR A 440 9.19 -15.46 14.42
CA TYR A 440 9.65 -14.71 15.60
C TYR A 440 8.79 -15.12 16.79
N GLN A 441 9.45 -15.51 17.89
CA GLN A 441 8.80 -15.82 19.15
C GLN A 441 9.42 -14.94 20.24
N PHE A 442 8.57 -14.23 20.98
CA PHE A 442 8.99 -13.25 21.96
C PHE A 442 8.63 -13.77 23.34
N GLU A 443 9.64 -14.15 24.12
CA GLU A 443 9.45 -14.44 25.53
C GLU A 443 9.41 -13.13 26.32
N LYS A 444 8.50 -13.06 27.32
CA LYS A 444 8.55 -11.98 28.31
C LYS A 444 9.95 -12.01 28.93
N MET A 445 10.76 -10.99 28.69
CA MET A 445 11.90 -10.75 29.55
C MET A 445 11.35 -10.61 30.96
N LYS A 446 11.63 -11.58 31.80
CA LYS A 446 11.39 -11.44 33.23
C LYS A 446 12.24 -10.26 33.65
N THR A 447 11.61 -9.13 33.92
CA THR A 447 12.25 -8.04 34.64
C THR A 447 12.59 -8.60 35.99
N GLY A 448 13.83 -9.10 36.13
CA GLY A 448 14.42 -9.39 37.40
C GLY A 448 14.64 -8.09 38.14
N ARG A 449 13.66 -7.66 38.88
CA ARG A 449 13.84 -6.84 40.05
C ARG A 449 13.57 -7.78 41.23
N ASN A 450 14.69 -8.26 41.84
CA ASN A 450 14.68 -8.58 43.25
C ASN A 450 14.64 -7.31 44.05
#